data_b7db721e2fbdad506c795c06302d6557
#
_entry.id   b7db721e2fbdad506c795c06302d6557
#
_cell.length_a   1.000
_cell.length_b   1.000
_cell.length_c   1.000
_cell.angle_alpha   90.00
_cell.angle_beta   90.00
_cell.angle_gamma   90.00
#
_symmetry.space_group_name_H-M   'P 1'
#
loop_
_entity.id
_entity.type
_entity.pdbx_description
1 polymer ?
#
loop_
_entity_poly.entity_id
_entity_poly.type
_entity_poly.pdbx_seq_one_letter_code
_entity_poly.pdbx_strand_id
1 'polypeptide(L)'
;ELGDPDERGRRSPVATGEMIDLVCDCVIMALGTSSNPLLVRSEPRLQTNDRGCLVVNEEQETTMKNVYAGGDAVSGAATVILALGAGKKAAASIIKALAANKA
;
A
#
# COMPACT_ATOMS: atom_id res chain seq x y z
N GLU A 1 -11.98 -20.67 11.37
CA GLU A 1 -13.26 -20.51 10.64
C GLU A 1 -13.21 -19.29 9.74
N LEU A 2 -14.13 -19.23 8.75
CA LEU A 2 -14.31 -18.03 7.92
C LEU A 2 -15.39 -17.15 8.55
N GLY A 3 -15.05 -15.89 8.80
CA GLY A 3 -15.97 -14.88 9.30
C GLY A 3 -17.04 -14.47 8.26
N ASP A 4 -17.82 -13.46 8.59
CA ASP A 4 -18.83 -12.92 7.69
C ASP A 4 -18.21 -12.29 6.43
N PRO A 5 -18.90 -12.31 5.29
CA PRO A 5 -18.41 -11.69 4.08
C PRO A 5 -18.38 -10.16 4.22
N ASP A 6 -17.30 -9.54 3.73
CA ASP A 6 -17.19 -8.10 3.58
C ASP A 6 -18.10 -7.58 2.43
N GLU A 7 -18.13 -6.25 2.21
CA GLU A 7 -18.92 -5.60 1.15
C GLU A 7 -18.63 -6.14 -0.27
N ARG A 8 -17.48 -6.82 -0.46
CA ARG A 8 -17.08 -7.46 -1.72
C ARG A 8 -17.34 -8.96 -1.73
N GLY A 9 -18.01 -9.49 -0.69
CA GLY A 9 -18.30 -10.89 -0.54
C GLY A 9 -17.12 -11.76 -0.11
N ARG A 10 -15.98 -11.16 0.28
CA ARG A 10 -14.80 -11.87 0.73
C ARG A 10 -14.90 -12.16 2.22
N ARG A 11 -14.69 -13.41 2.60
CA ARG A 11 -14.67 -13.86 3.99
C ARG A 11 -13.23 -13.94 4.50
N SER A 12 -12.96 -13.26 5.59
CA SER A 12 -11.66 -13.28 6.26
C SER A 12 -11.60 -14.39 7.31
N PRO A 13 -10.44 -15.02 7.55
CA PRO A 13 -10.29 -16.00 8.61
C PRO A 13 -10.43 -15.33 9.99
N VAL A 14 -11.15 -15.99 10.87
CA VAL A 14 -11.33 -15.61 12.27
C VAL A 14 -10.73 -16.69 13.15
N ALA A 15 -9.91 -16.27 14.13
CA ALA A 15 -9.33 -17.20 15.09
C ALA A 15 -10.42 -17.78 15.98
N THR A 16 -10.50 -19.10 16.07
CA THR A 16 -11.46 -19.82 16.95
C THR A 16 -10.86 -20.12 18.33
N GLY A 17 -9.56 -20.02 18.48
CA GLY A 17 -8.83 -20.47 19.67
C GLY A 17 -8.53 -21.97 19.68
N GLU A 18 -9.06 -22.72 18.74
CA GLU A 18 -8.71 -24.13 18.58
C GLU A 18 -7.34 -24.26 17.92
N MET A 19 -6.52 -25.16 18.46
CA MET A 19 -5.20 -25.48 17.97
C MET A 19 -5.20 -26.88 17.37
N ILE A 20 -4.55 -27.04 16.24
CA ILE A 20 -4.33 -28.34 15.59
C ILE A 20 -2.83 -28.55 15.39
N ASP A 21 -2.37 -29.77 15.61
CA ASP A 21 -0.99 -30.16 15.36
C ASP A 21 -0.89 -30.80 13.98
N LEU A 22 -0.06 -30.20 13.11
CA LEU A 22 0.24 -30.75 11.78
C LEU A 22 1.66 -31.28 11.76
N VAL A 23 1.79 -32.59 11.54
CA VAL A 23 3.10 -33.23 11.35
C VAL A 23 3.58 -32.95 9.94
N CYS A 24 4.70 -32.23 9.82
CA CYS A 24 5.29 -31.83 8.53
C CYS A 24 6.79 -31.66 8.64
N ASP A 25 7.51 -31.89 7.56
CA ASP A 25 8.98 -31.72 7.48
C ASP A 25 9.38 -30.30 7.08
N CYS A 26 8.46 -29.54 6.48
CA CYS A 26 8.72 -28.19 6.00
C CYS A 26 7.48 -27.32 6.11
N VAL A 27 7.67 -26.05 6.50
CA VAL A 27 6.62 -25.02 6.50
C VAL A 27 7.05 -23.86 5.61
N ILE A 28 6.22 -23.51 4.62
CA ILE A 28 6.46 -22.40 3.72
C ILE A 28 5.51 -21.26 4.08
N MET A 29 6.07 -20.13 4.49
CA MET A 29 5.33 -18.90 4.80
C MET A 29 5.06 -18.11 3.50
N ALA A 30 3.91 -18.36 2.87
CA ALA A 30 3.46 -17.69 1.65
C ALA A 30 2.46 -16.56 1.98
N LEU A 31 2.84 -15.67 2.89
CA LEU A 31 2.01 -14.56 3.36
C LEU A 31 2.15 -13.33 2.43
N GLY A 32 1.14 -12.47 2.45
CA GLY A 32 1.20 -11.19 1.77
C GLY A 32 2.23 -10.24 2.38
N THR A 33 2.61 -9.22 1.61
CA THR A 33 3.51 -8.15 2.07
C THR A 33 2.72 -6.94 2.52
N SER A 34 3.28 -6.18 3.44
CA SER A 34 2.78 -4.86 3.86
C SER A 34 3.81 -3.78 3.54
N SER A 35 3.37 -2.53 3.49
CA SER A 35 4.26 -1.40 3.31
C SER A 35 5.29 -1.31 4.43
N ASN A 36 6.54 -0.97 4.09
CA ASN A 36 7.59 -0.80 5.08
C ASN A 36 7.31 0.46 5.92
N PRO A 37 7.14 0.35 7.24
CA PRO A 37 6.80 1.47 8.10
C PRO A 37 7.97 2.43 8.38
N LEU A 38 9.19 2.09 7.94
CA LEU A 38 10.40 2.87 8.26
C LEU A 38 10.29 4.31 7.80
N LEU A 39 9.83 4.55 6.57
CA LEU A 39 9.69 5.89 6.00
C LEU A 39 8.71 6.75 6.82
N VAL A 40 7.56 6.22 7.14
CA VAL A 40 6.52 6.95 7.90
C VAL A 40 6.94 7.19 9.35
N ARG A 41 7.69 6.25 9.94
CA ARG A 41 8.24 6.44 11.29
C ARG A 41 9.33 7.53 11.34
N SER A 42 10.11 7.66 10.28
CA SER A 42 11.16 8.69 10.18
C SER A 42 10.61 10.06 9.76
N GLU A 43 9.45 10.10 9.10
CA GLU A 43 8.82 11.34 8.62
C GLU A 43 7.31 11.36 8.96
N PRO A 44 6.95 11.80 10.19
CA PRO A 44 5.56 11.78 10.68
C PRO A 44 4.57 12.66 9.91
N ARG A 45 5.04 13.56 9.03
CA ARG A 45 4.19 14.38 8.16
C ARG A 45 3.59 13.57 7.00
N LEU A 46 4.17 12.41 6.68
CA LEU A 46 3.61 11.49 5.70
C LEU A 46 2.47 10.69 6.35
N GLN A 47 1.26 10.92 5.89
CA GLN A 47 0.09 10.17 6.36
C GLN A 47 -0.07 8.85 5.61
N THR A 48 -0.59 7.87 6.33
CA THR A 48 -0.96 6.56 5.78
C THR A 48 -2.42 6.25 6.03
N ASN A 49 -2.97 5.39 5.19
CA ASN A 49 -4.26 4.78 5.43
C ASN A 49 -4.16 3.59 6.42
N ASP A 50 -5.29 2.97 6.74
CA ASP A 50 -5.39 1.84 7.68
C ASP A 50 -4.56 0.62 7.26
N ARG A 51 -4.15 0.54 5.99
CA ARG A 51 -3.29 -0.52 5.44
C ARG A 51 -1.80 -0.16 5.49
N GLY A 52 -1.44 1.00 6.04
CA GLY A 52 -0.07 1.50 6.08
C GLY A 52 0.47 2.02 4.74
N CYS A 53 -0.40 2.22 3.73
CA CYS A 53 -0.02 2.79 2.45
C CYS A 53 -0.10 4.32 2.50
N LEU A 54 0.81 5.01 1.79
CA LEU A 54 0.85 6.46 1.73
C LEU A 54 -0.43 7.04 1.13
N VAL A 55 -0.96 8.08 1.75
CA VAL A 55 -2.09 8.85 1.23
C VAL A 55 -1.58 9.86 0.21
N VAL A 56 -2.19 9.87 -0.97
CA VAL A 56 -1.88 10.83 -2.05
C VAL A 56 -3.17 11.42 -2.61
N ASN A 57 -3.06 12.60 -3.20
CA ASN A 57 -4.14 13.22 -3.97
C ASN A 57 -4.21 12.69 -5.41
N GLU A 58 -5.08 13.29 -6.24
CA GLU A 58 -5.24 12.89 -7.64
C GLU A 58 -3.97 13.05 -8.47
N GLU A 59 -3.10 13.99 -8.13
CA GLU A 59 -1.80 14.23 -8.77
C GLU A 59 -0.68 13.34 -8.23
N GLN A 60 -0.97 12.38 -7.37
CA GLN A 60 0.01 11.51 -6.68
C GLN A 60 0.94 12.28 -5.73
N GLU A 61 0.58 13.51 -5.31
CA GLU A 61 1.29 14.23 -4.27
C GLU A 61 0.85 13.72 -2.90
N THR A 62 1.81 13.50 -2.01
CA THR A 62 1.56 13.04 -0.63
C THR A 62 1.03 14.19 0.23
N THR A 63 0.84 13.96 1.53
CA THR A 63 0.53 15.00 2.51
C THR A 63 1.67 16.00 2.72
N MET A 64 2.86 15.72 2.19
CA MET A 64 3.99 16.64 2.15
C MET A 64 4.09 17.30 0.78
N LYS A 65 4.14 18.63 0.77
CA LYS A 65 4.30 19.43 -0.45
C LYS A 65 5.57 19.03 -1.22
N ASN A 66 5.43 18.87 -2.53
CA ASN A 66 6.49 18.47 -3.48
C ASN A 66 7.05 17.06 -3.24
N VAL A 67 6.34 16.22 -2.49
CA VAL A 67 6.68 14.80 -2.30
C VAL A 67 5.59 13.96 -2.95
N TYR A 68 5.98 13.14 -3.91
CA TYR A 68 5.07 12.32 -4.71
C TYR A 68 5.30 10.84 -4.45
N ALA A 69 4.25 10.05 -4.55
CA ALA A 69 4.32 8.61 -4.39
C ALA A 69 3.40 7.89 -5.37
N GLY A 70 3.76 6.68 -5.74
CA GLY A 70 2.95 5.82 -6.62
C GLY A 70 3.31 4.34 -6.45
N GLY A 71 2.56 3.47 -7.13
CA GLY A 71 2.74 2.04 -7.04
C GLY A 71 2.27 1.45 -5.71
N ASP A 72 2.87 0.33 -5.33
CA ASP A 72 2.46 -0.45 -4.16
C ASP A 72 2.56 0.33 -2.83
N ALA A 73 3.42 1.35 -2.77
CA ALA A 73 3.50 2.23 -1.61
C ALA A 73 2.20 3.01 -1.35
N VAL A 74 1.36 3.19 -2.36
CA VAL A 74 0.08 3.93 -2.32
C VAL A 74 -1.11 2.97 -2.36
N SER A 75 -1.11 2.03 -3.31
CA SER A 75 -2.24 1.13 -3.55
C SER A 75 -2.22 -0.15 -2.72
N GLY A 76 -1.10 -0.47 -2.08
CA GLY A 76 -0.81 -1.81 -1.59
C GLY A 76 -0.36 -2.74 -2.72
N ALA A 77 0.02 -3.97 -2.37
CA ALA A 77 0.45 -4.96 -3.34
C ALA A 77 -0.63 -5.23 -4.40
N ALA A 78 -0.32 -4.92 -5.66
CA ALA A 78 -1.21 -5.02 -6.79
C ALA A 78 -0.46 -5.59 -8.02
N THR A 79 -0.90 -5.25 -9.23
CA THR A 79 -0.22 -5.68 -10.44
C THR A 79 0.88 -4.69 -10.85
N VAL A 80 1.93 -5.21 -11.52
CA VAL A 80 3.03 -4.39 -12.06
C VAL A 80 2.50 -3.28 -12.97
N ILE A 81 1.47 -3.55 -13.76
CA ILE A 81 0.86 -2.56 -14.68
C ILE A 81 0.27 -1.39 -13.89
N LEU A 82 -0.44 -1.65 -12.82
CA LEU A 82 -1.02 -0.60 -11.97
C LEU A 82 0.07 0.22 -11.26
N ALA A 83 1.08 -0.46 -10.74
CA ALA A 83 2.22 0.20 -10.09
C ALA A 83 2.97 1.13 -11.06
N LEU A 84 3.23 0.65 -12.28
CA LEU A 84 3.88 1.45 -13.34
C LEU A 84 3.00 2.63 -13.77
N GLY A 85 1.68 2.43 -13.90
CA GLY A 85 0.72 3.49 -14.22
C GLY A 85 0.73 4.62 -13.19
N ALA A 86 0.70 4.28 -11.91
CA ALA A 86 0.78 5.24 -10.81
C ALA A 86 2.12 6.00 -10.80
N GLY A 87 3.25 5.32 -11.05
CA GLY A 87 4.57 5.94 -11.19
C GLY A 87 4.64 6.93 -12.34
N LYS A 88 4.09 6.59 -13.52
CA LYS A 88 4.01 7.51 -14.67
C LYS A 88 3.15 8.75 -14.36
N LYS A 89 2.05 8.57 -13.64
CA LYS A 89 1.18 9.69 -13.22
C LYS A 89 1.92 10.62 -12.28
N ALA A 90 2.62 10.09 -11.29
CA ALA A 90 3.46 10.87 -10.37
C ALA A 90 4.55 11.67 -11.13
N ALA A 91 5.25 11.02 -12.07
CA ALA A 91 6.27 11.67 -12.88
C ALA A 91 5.69 12.82 -13.74
N ALA A 92 4.54 12.63 -14.36
CA ALA A 92 3.86 13.68 -15.12
C ALA A 92 3.49 14.88 -14.24
N SER A 93 3.01 14.64 -13.02
CA SER A 93 2.67 15.68 -12.05
C SER A 93 3.91 16.46 -11.60
N ILE A 94 5.02 15.78 -11.34
CA ILE A 94 6.30 16.42 -11.01
C ILE A 94 6.76 17.31 -12.16
N ILE A 95 6.74 16.84 -13.41
CA ILE A 95 7.13 17.62 -14.59
C ILE A 95 6.28 18.88 -14.71
N LYS A 96 4.95 18.75 -14.55
CA LYS A 96 4.02 19.88 -14.56
C LYS A 96 4.33 20.90 -13.47
N ALA A 97 4.58 20.45 -12.24
CA ALA A 97 4.91 21.32 -11.11
C ALA A 97 6.24 22.08 -11.34
N LEU A 98 7.27 21.38 -11.85
CA LEU A 98 8.56 21.99 -12.14
C LEU A 98 8.47 23.01 -13.31
N ALA A 99 7.65 22.75 -14.32
CA ALA A 99 7.44 23.70 -15.41
C ALA A 99 6.73 24.96 -14.94
N ALA A 100 5.75 24.85 -14.03
CA ALA A 100 5.06 25.99 -13.45
C ALA A 100 5.98 26.88 -12.57
N ASN A 101 6.97 26.30 -11.92
CA ASN A 101 7.93 27.02 -11.08
C ASN A 101 9.05 27.74 -11.88
N LYS A 102 9.15 27.49 -13.19
CA LYS A 102 10.13 28.17 -14.07
C LYS A 102 9.55 29.39 -14.78
N ALA A 103 8.27 29.61 -14.67
CA ALA A 103 7.58 30.80 -15.18
C ALA A 103 7.46 31.87 -14.10
#